data_d7237825e09af5c55f00d97d1e2a1832
#
_entry.id   d7237825e09af5c55f00d97d1e2a1832
#
_cell.length_a   1.000
_cell.length_b   1.000
_cell.length_c   1.000
_cell.angle_alpha   90.00
_cell.angle_beta   90.00
_cell.angle_gamma   90.00
#
_symmetry.space_group_name_H-M   'P 1'
#
loop_
_entity.id
_entity.type
_entity.pdbx_description
1 polymer ?
#
loop_
_entity_poly.entity_id
_entity_poly.type
_entity_poly.pdbx_seq_one_letter_code
_entity_poly.pdbx_strand_id
1 'polypeptide(L)'
;MTRRLRLRGGAALVTGAGSGIGRATALALADAGASVVCVDLDEVAAKTTAVACEDRGVSSRAHACDVADRRAMEALAEHVHAEHGVLDVVVNNAGVGMSGRLADMSLEDWEWIRSVNLDGVVHGCRLFGVPMAERGRGHVVNIASGLAYLPRSTEIAYCTTKAAVLMFSRSLRADWRTCGVGVSAVCPGFVNTSILSRGRFVGPMWSPETMRLAERGFGFGHAPEVVADAVVHAIRRNRAMVAPGVEARLGWHLHRLAPLALDALTGRPPPRFLLRRGAR
;
A
#
# COMPACT_ATOMS: atom_id res chain seq x y z
N MET A 1 27.40 3.65 0.59
CA MET A 1 26.62 2.87 1.60
C MET A 1 25.62 3.81 2.24
N THR A 2 24.33 3.63 2.04
CA THR A 2 23.28 4.42 2.71
C THR A 2 23.34 4.16 4.22
N ARG A 3 23.52 5.22 5.00
CA ARG A 3 23.56 5.18 6.47
C ARG A 3 22.21 4.62 6.96
N ARG A 4 22.22 3.68 7.90
CA ARG A 4 20.98 3.13 8.50
C ARG A 4 20.15 4.26 9.09
N LEU A 5 18.90 4.39 8.65
CA LEU A 5 17.98 5.41 9.17
C LEU A 5 17.60 5.07 10.62
N ARG A 6 17.71 6.07 11.51
CA ARG A 6 17.21 5.97 12.88
C ARG A 6 15.78 6.49 12.90
N LEU A 7 14.84 5.68 13.37
CA LEU A 7 13.42 6.06 13.50
C LEU A 7 13.18 6.95 14.72
N ARG A 8 13.85 6.66 15.84
CA ARG A 8 13.70 7.43 17.09
C ARG A 8 14.11 8.90 16.87
N GLY A 9 13.18 9.78 17.17
CA GLY A 9 13.31 11.23 16.98
C GLY A 9 13.21 11.69 15.53
N GLY A 10 12.86 10.80 14.59
CA GLY A 10 12.53 11.14 13.21
C GLY A 10 11.04 11.40 13.01
N ALA A 11 10.67 11.93 11.85
CA ALA A 11 9.29 12.19 11.45
C ALA A 11 8.87 11.27 10.30
N ALA A 12 7.72 10.63 10.43
CA ALA A 12 7.15 9.72 9.45
C ALA A 12 5.74 10.14 9.02
N LEU A 13 5.37 9.91 7.76
CA LEU A 13 4.02 10.07 7.25
C LEU A 13 3.51 8.72 6.74
N VAL A 14 2.26 8.39 7.06
CA VAL A 14 1.59 7.17 6.59
C VAL A 14 0.25 7.54 5.96
N THR A 15 0.06 7.19 4.68
CA THR A 15 -1.24 7.34 4.01
C THR A 15 -2.12 6.11 4.21
N GLY A 16 -3.45 6.29 4.27
CA GLY A 16 -4.38 5.22 4.63
C GLY A 16 -4.18 4.78 6.09
N ALA A 17 -3.82 5.71 6.97
CA ALA A 17 -3.45 5.43 8.36
C ALA A 17 -4.65 5.13 9.27
N GLY A 18 -5.88 5.35 8.82
CA GLY A 18 -7.09 5.15 9.62
C GLY A 18 -7.43 3.69 9.92
N SER A 19 -6.91 2.74 9.14
CA SER A 19 -7.28 1.32 9.30
C SER A 19 -6.20 0.35 8.80
N GLY A 20 -6.39 -0.94 9.10
CA GLY A 20 -5.63 -2.05 8.54
C GLY A 20 -4.10 -1.87 8.63
N ILE A 21 -3.42 -2.12 7.52
CA ILE A 21 -1.96 -2.03 7.41
C ILE A 21 -1.44 -0.63 7.76
N GLY A 22 -2.13 0.42 7.28
CA GLY A 22 -1.72 1.80 7.53
C GLY A 22 -1.72 2.14 9.02
N ARG A 23 -2.81 1.82 9.72
CA ARG A 23 -2.92 2.01 11.16
C ARG A 23 -1.85 1.21 11.91
N ALA A 24 -1.71 -0.07 11.63
CA ALA A 24 -0.69 -0.91 12.26
C ALA A 24 0.73 -0.36 12.01
N THR A 25 1.00 0.14 10.78
CA THR A 25 2.29 0.74 10.43
C THR A 25 2.55 2.04 11.19
N ALA A 26 1.55 2.91 11.32
CA ALA A 26 1.65 4.14 12.10
C ALA A 26 2.02 3.84 13.56
N LEU A 27 1.34 2.87 14.18
CA LEU A 27 1.62 2.43 15.54
C LEU A 27 3.02 1.82 15.68
N ALA A 28 3.46 0.98 14.75
CA ALA A 28 4.79 0.38 14.78
C ALA A 28 5.92 1.41 14.60
N LEU A 29 5.68 2.49 13.84
CA LEU A 29 6.62 3.61 13.72
C LEU A 29 6.66 4.43 15.00
N ALA A 30 5.51 4.65 15.67
CA ALA A 30 5.43 5.29 16.96
C ALA A 30 6.17 4.48 18.04
N ASP A 31 5.98 3.16 18.10
CA ASP A 31 6.72 2.25 18.99
C ASP A 31 8.24 2.28 18.72
N ALA A 32 8.63 2.54 17.46
CA ALA A 32 10.04 2.75 17.11
C ALA A 32 10.58 4.14 17.48
N GLY A 33 9.73 5.03 18.04
CA GLY A 33 10.06 6.37 18.55
C GLY A 33 10.05 7.48 17.48
N ALA A 34 9.38 7.26 16.35
CA ALA A 34 9.15 8.31 15.35
C ALA A 34 7.87 9.09 15.64
N SER A 35 7.86 10.41 15.44
CA SER A 35 6.61 11.16 15.31
C SER A 35 5.88 10.76 14.03
N VAL A 36 4.54 10.73 14.04
CA VAL A 36 3.76 10.17 12.93
C VAL A 36 2.69 11.15 12.46
N VAL A 37 2.71 11.46 11.17
CA VAL A 37 1.64 12.13 10.46
C VAL A 37 0.71 11.06 9.89
N CYS A 38 -0.49 10.94 10.45
CA CYS A 38 -1.53 9.98 10.04
C CYS A 38 -2.43 10.63 8.98
N VAL A 39 -2.39 10.14 7.75
CA VAL A 39 -3.20 10.65 6.64
C VAL A 39 -4.21 9.60 6.21
N ASP A 40 -5.49 9.96 6.15
CA ASP A 40 -6.56 9.09 5.61
C ASP A 40 -7.64 9.97 4.95
N LEU A 41 -8.46 9.38 4.08
CA LEU A 41 -9.67 10.03 3.57
C LEU A 41 -10.70 10.25 4.70
N ASP A 42 -10.75 9.30 5.66
CA ASP A 42 -11.56 9.37 6.86
C ASP A 42 -10.78 10.08 7.99
N GLU A 43 -11.13 11.35 8.22
CA GLU A 43 -10.50 12.19 9.22
C GLU A 43 -10.63 11.62 10.65
N VAL A 44 -11.78 11.03 10.97
CA VAL A 44 -12.04 10.47 12.31
C VAL A 44 -11.15 9.26 12.56
N ALA A 45 -11.03 8.40 11.56
CA ALA A 45 -10.14 7.24 11.63
C ALA A 45 -8.66 7.63 11.73
N ALA A 46 -8.24 8.66 10.98
CA ALA A 46 -6.88 9.22 11.09
C ALA A 46 -6.61 9.80 12.47
N LYS A 47 -7.53 10.59 13.04
CA LYS A 47 -7.44 11.15 14.41
C LYS A 47 -7.34 10.05 15.47
N THR A 48 -8.17 9.01 15.37
CA THR A 48 -8.13 7.86 16.28
C THR A 48 -6.75 7.19 16.28
N THR A 49 -6.14 7.06 15.10
CA THR A 49 -4.79 6.49 14.99
C THR A 49 -3.72 7.43 15.53
N ALA A 50 -3.86 8.75 15.31
CA ALA A 50 -2.92 9.74 15.84
C ALA A 50 -2.90 9.74 17.35
N VAL A 51 -4.07 9.74 18.00
CA VAL A 51 -4.19 9.61 19.48
C VAL A 51 -3.50 8.33 19.96
N ALA A 52 -3.73 7.21 19.29
CA ALA A 52 -3.07 5.95 19.65
C ALA A 52 -1.54 5.96 19.43
N CYS A 53 -1.01 6.82 18.56
CA CYS A 53 0.43 7.09 18.47
C CYS A 53 0.92 7.97 19.63
N GLU A 54 0.15 8.98 20.04
CA GLU A 54 0.47 9.83 21.20
C GLU A 54 0.53 9.03 22.50
N ASP A 55 -0.36 8.06 22.69
CA ASP A 55 -0.33 7.11 23.82
C ASP A 55 0.98 6.30 23.90
N ARG A 56 1.77 6.26 22.81
CA ARG A 56 3.10 5.64 22.75
C ARG A 56 4.24 6.61 23.03
N GLY A 57 3.90 7.83 23.45
CA GLY A 57 4.86 8.84 23.88
C GLY A 57 5.56 9.58 22.75
N VAL A 58 4.99 9.60 21.55
CA VAL A 58 5.49 10.38 20.39
C VAL A 58 4.47 11.44 19.99
N SER A 59 4.93 12.52 19.35
CA SER A 59 4.02 13.49 18.72
C SER A 59 3.34 12.87 17.51
N SER A 60 2.04 13.14 17.34
CA SER A 60 1.31 12.72 16.14
C SER A 60 0.33 13.79 15.68
N ARG A 61 0.03 13.79 14.38
CA ARG A 61 -0.96 14.66 13.74
C ARG A 61 -1.81 13.84 12.77
N ALA A 62 -3.05 14.26 12.60
CA ALA A 62 -3.98 13.65 11.66
C ALA A 62 -4.41 14.65 10.60
N HIS A 63 -4.46 14.20 9.35
CA HIS A 63 -4.96 14.99 8.22
C HIS A 63 -5.92 14.17 7.37
N ALA A 64 -7.04 14.79 6.99
CA ALA A 64 -7.93 14.28 5.94
C ALA A 64 -7.32 14.61 4.58
N CYS A 65 -7.10 13.62 3.72
CA CYS A 65 -6.61 13.86 2.37
C CYS A 65 -6.97 12.69 1.45
N ASP A 66 -7.51 13.00 0.27
CA ASP A 66 -7.59 12.05 -0.82
C ASP A 66 -6.26 12.02 -1.57
N VAL A 67 -5.57 10.89 -1.52
CA VAL A 67 -4.28 10.72 -2.21
C VAL A 67 -4.40 10.77 -3.74
N ALA A 68 -5.61 10.53 -4.28
CA ALA A 68 -5.89 10.65 -5.70
C ALA A 68 -5.98 12.11 -6.17
N ASP A 69 -6.34 13.03 -5.27
CA ASP A 69 -6.39 14.46 -5.58
C ASP A 69 -5.00 15.09 -5.43
N ARG A 70 -4.40 15.42 -6.59
CA ARG A 70 -3.08 16.04 -6.63
C ARG A 70 -3.04 17.37 -5.86
N ARG A 71 -4.07 18.22 -5.95
CA ARG A 71 -4.09 19.52 -5.27
C ARG A 71 -4.20 19.37 -3.76
N ALA A 72 -5.01 18.42 -3.29
CA ALA A 72 -5.10 18.11 -1.88
C ALA A 72 -3.76 17.58 -1.33
N MET A 73 -3.06 16.77 -2.10
CA MET A 73 -1.73 16.26 -1.73
C MET A 73 -0.64 17.35 -1.75
N GLU A 74 -0.71 18.31 -2.69
CA GLU A 74 0.19 19.47 -2.72
C GLU A 74 -0.02 20.34 -1.48
N ALA A 75 -1.26 20.68 -1.13
CA ALA A 75 -1.59 21.46 0.07
C ALA A 75 -1.19 20.73 1.36
N LEU A 76 -1.41 19.41 1.44
CA LEU A 76 -0.94 18.59 2.55
C LEU A 76 0.59 18.67 2.68
N ALA A 77 1.31 18.59 1.59
CA ALA A 77 2.77 18.62 1.61
C ALA A 77 3.31 19.98 2.09
N GLU A 78 2.72 21.09 1.64
CA GLU A 78 3.06 22.44 2.12
C GLU A 78 2.88 22.53 3.64
N HIS A 79 1.72 22.07 4.15
CA HIS A 79 1.43 22.09 5.59
C HIS A 79 2.41 21.23 6.40
N VAL A 80 2.62 19.99 5.97
CA VAL A 80 3.51 19.04 6.66
C VAL A 80 4.96 19.52 6.64
N HIS A 81 5.43 20.08 5.53
CA HIS A 81 6.78 20.64 5.46
C HIS A 81 6.96 21.90 6.31
N ALA A 82 5.92 22.74 6.46
CA ALA A 82 5.95 23.89 7.34
C ALA A 82 6.04 23.49 8.83
N GLU A 83 5.34 22.42 9.24
CA GLU A 83 5.32 21.94 10.63
C GLU A 83 6.53 21.05 10.99
N HIS A 84 6.92 20.15 10.11
CA HIS A 84 7.91 19.08 10.39
C HIS A 84 9.23 19.23 9.63
N GLY A 85 9.30 20.16 8.67
CA GLY A 85 10.40 20.17 7.71
C GLY A 85 10.37 18.95 6.79
N VAL A 86 11.54 18.52 6.32
CA VAL A 86 11.65 17.34 5.46
C VAL A 86 11.55 16.08 6.31
N LEU A 87 10.57 15.23 6.01
CA LEU A 87 10.32 13.97 6.71
C LEU A 87 11.48 12.98 6.57
N ASP A 88 11.60 12.04 7.51
CA ASP A 88 12.57 10.94 7.44
C ASP A 88 12.00 9.68 6.78
N VAL A 89 10.68 9.46 6.91
CA VAL A 89 9.99 8.29 6.33
C VAL A 89 8.68 8.73 5.70
N VAL A 90 8.38 8.17 4.53
CA VAL A 90 7.04 8.20 3.93
C VAL A 90 6.61 6.78 3.62
N VAL A 91 5.41 6.42 4.07
CA VAL A 91 4.75 5.15 3.76
C VAL A 91 3.52 5.43 2.91
N ASN A 92 3.62 5.19 1.62
CA ASN A 92 2.51 5.23 0.67
C ASN A 92 1.74 3.91 0.78
N ASN A 93 0.74 3.89 1.68
CA ASN A 93 -0.04 2.71 1.99
C ASN A 93 -1.49 2.83 1.50
N ALA A 94 -2.06 4.02 1.37
CA ALA A 94 -3.42 4.20 0.87
C ALA A 94 -3.65 3.40 -0.41
N GLY A 95 -4.77 2.68 -0.45
CA GLY A 95 -5.11 1.83 -1.58
C GLY A 95 -6.48 1.19 -1.43
N VAL A 96 -7.06 0.83 -2.56
CA VAL A 96 -8.40 0.24 -2.68
C VAL A 96 -8.35 -1.06 -3.46
N GLY A 97 -9.28 -1.95 -3.16
CA GLY A 97 -9.49 -3.20 -3.91
C GLY A 97 -10.41 -2.99 -5.11
N MET A 98 -10.19 -3.77 -6.15
CA MET A 98 -11.14 -3.88 -7.24
C MET A 98 -11.14 -5.29 -7.80
N SER A 99 -12.33 -5.86 -7.97
CA SER A 99 -12.48 -7.16 -8.55
C SER A 99 -13.61 -7.18 -9.58
N GLY A 100 -13.34 -7.80 -10.71
CA GLY A 100 -14.20 -7.96 -11.85
C GLY A 100 -13.41 -8.34 -13.09
N ARG A 101 -14.10 -8.85 -14.11
CA ARG A 101 -13.51 -9.10 -15.43
C ARG A 101 -13.35 -7.77 -16.17
N LEU A 102 -12.40 -7.70 -17.09
CA LEU A 102 -12.20 -6.49 -17.88
C LEU A 102 -13.48 -6.06 -18.65
N ALA A 103 -14.26 -7.04 -19.12
CA ALA A 103 -15.52 -6.77 -19.83
C ALA A 103 -16.65 -6.21 -18.95
N ASP A 104 -16.54 -6.37 -17.64
CA ASP A 104 -17.54 -5.92 -16.65
C ASP A 104 -17.14 -4.59 -16.01
N MET A 105 -15.94 -4.10 -16.32
CA MET A 105 -15.30 -2.93 -15.69
C MET A 105 -15.47 -1.70 -16.59
N SER A 106 -15.92 -0.58 -16.06
CA SER A 106 -15.96 0.69 -16.79
C SER A 106 -14.57 1.35 -16.84
N LEU A 107 -14.40 2.34 -17.73
CA LEU A 107 -13.17 3.13 -17.77
C LEU A 107 -13.04 4.01 -16.52
N GLU A 108 -14.16 4.47 -15.96
CA GLU A 108 -14.20 5.24 -14.70
C GLU A 108 -13.73 4.38 -13.50
N ASP A 109 -14.07 3.10 -13.49
CA ASP A 109 -13.57 2.16 -12.47
C ASP A 109 -12.07 1.99 -12.59
N TRP A 110 -11.58 1.89 -13.82
CA TRP A 110 -10.15 1.80 -14.12
C TRP A 110 -9.39 3.07 -13.67
N GLU A 111 -9.93 4.24 -14.00
CA GLU A 111 -9.36 5.53 -13.61
C GLU A 111 -9.34 5.68 -12.09
N TRP A 112 -10.44 5.30 -11.42
CA TRP A 112 -10.54 5.36 -9.96
C TRP A 112 -9.47 4.50 -9.26
N ILE A 113 -9.33 3.23 -9.63
CA ILE A 113 -8.33 2.38 -8.96
C ILE A 113 -6.90 2.83 -9.28
N ARG A 114 -6.65 3.31 -10.50
CA ARG A 114 -5.35 3.83 -10.90
C ARG A 114 -5.00 5.09 -10.10
N SER A 115 -5.93 6.04 -9.99
CA SER A 115 -5.69 7.30 -9.28
C SER A 115 -5.33 7.10 -7.82
N VAL A 116 -6.00 6.17 -7.13
CA VAL A 116 -5.68 5.87 -5.72
C VAL A 116 -4.41 5.02 -5.61
N ASN A 117 -4.36 3.87 -6.29
CA ASN A 117 -3.32 2.85 -6.05
C ASN A 117 -1.97 3.18 -6.68
N LEU A 118 -1.94 3.98 -7.75
CA LEU A 118 -0.70 4.32 -8.47
C LEU A 118 -0.40 5.81 -8.37
N ASP A 119 -1.31 6.70 -8.80
CA ASP A 119 -1.03 8.12 -8.84
C ASP A 119 -0.83 8.67 -7.42
N GLY A 120 -1.62 8.22 -6.42
CA GLY A 120 -1.41 8.55 -5.01
C GLY A 120 -0.02 8.17 -4.48
N VAL A 121 0.52 7.02 -4.91
CA VAL A 121 1.90 6.62 -4.58
C VAL A 121 2.91 7.56 -5.24
N VAL A 122 2.68 7.94 -6.50
CA VAL A 122 3.54 8.89 -7.23
C VAL A 122 3.51 10.27 -6.57
N HIS A 123 2.33 10.75 -6.16
CA HIS A 123 2.17 12.01 -5.43
C HIS A 123 3.01 11.99 -4.13
N GLY A 124 2.85 10.96 -3.30
CA GLY A 124 3.61 10.83 -2.06
C GLY A 124 5.12 10.78 -2.29
N CYS A 125 5.59 10.03 -3.28
CA CYS A 125 7.01 9.98 -3.63
C CYS A 125 7.52 11.33 -4.15
N ARG A 126 6.74 12.03 -4.99
CA ARG A 126 7.13 13.32 -5.56
C ARG A 126 7.19 14.41 -4.50
N LEU A 127 6.14 14.53 -3.68
CA LEU A 127 5.97 15.65 -2.77
C LEU A 127 6.81 15.52 -1.49
N PHE A 128 6.99 14.30 -0.99
CA PHE A 128 7.75 14.07 0.25
C PHE A 128 9.11 13.41 0.01
N GLY A 129 9.22 12.56 -1.00
CA GLY A 129 10.44 11.81 -1.28
C GLY A 129 11.51 12.63 -1.99
N VAL A 130 11.15 13.55 -2.90
CA VAL A 130 12.13 14.42 -3.59
C VAL A 130 12.86 15.34 -2.62
N PRO A 131 12.19 16.03 -1.68
CA PRO A 131 12.90 16.79 -0.64
C PRO A 131 13.84 15.93 0.22
N MET A 132 13.50 14.65 0.48
CA MET A 132 14.43 13.72 1.13
C MET A 132 15.68 13.47 0.28
N ALA A 133 15.52 13.30 -1.04
CA ALA A 133 16.64 13.07 -1.96
C ALA A 133 17.56 14.30 -2.05
N GLU A 134 16.99 15.50 -2.07
CA GLU A 134 17.73 16.77 -2.01
C GLU A 134 18.48 16.93 -0.69
N ARG A 135 17.87 16.57 0.44
CA ARG A 135 18.52 16.55 1.76
C ARG A 135 19.59 15.45 1.91
N GLY A 136 19.55 14.43 1.07
CA GLY A 136 20.50 13.31 1.11
C GLY A 136 20.17 12.25 2.17
N ARG A 137 18.95 12.22 2.73
CA ARG A 137 18.56 11.29 3.80
C ARG A 137 17.05 11.05 3.80
N GLY A 138 16.65 9.79 3.92
CA GLY A 138 15.26 9.40 4.09
C GLY A 138 14.97 7.97 3.65
N HIS A 139 13.70 7.57 3.77
CA HIS A 139 13.23 6.27 3.29
C HIS A 139 11.78 6.34 2.84
N VAL A 140 11.52 5.91 1.63
CA VAL A 140 10.18 5.76 1.08
C VAL A 140 9.79 4.29 1.07
N VAL A 141 8.60 3.97 1.57
CA VAL A 141 8.00 2.65 1.51
C VAL A 141 6.71 2.73 0.69
N ASN A 142 6.61 1.91 -0.34
CA ASN A 142 5.39 1.78 -1.15
C ASN A 142 4.75 0.41 -0.91
N ILE A 143 3.47 0.41 -0.50
CA ILE A 143 2.73 -0.83 -0.30
C ILE A 143 2.16 -1.31 -1.64
N ALA A 144 2.83 -2.31 -2.21
CA ALA A 144 2.37 -3.04 -3.37
C ALA A 144 1.42 -4.19 -2.97
N SER A 145 1.62 -5.39 -3.47
CA SER A 145 0.86 -6.62 -3.13
C SER A 145 1.61 -7.85 -3.65
N GLY A 146 1.35 -9.02 -3.11
CA GLY A 146 1.69 -10.29 -3.74
C GLY A 146 1.08 -10.46 -5.12
N LEU A 147 -0.07 -9.83 -5.37
CA LEU A 147 -0.70 -9.78 -6.70
C LEU A 147 0.05 -8.86 -7.71
N ALA A 148 1.10 -8.18 -7.31
CA ALA A 148 1.99 -7.47 -8.22
C ALA A 148 2.79 -8.41 -9.14
N TYR A 149 2.91 -9.68 -8.78
CA TYR A 149 3.63 -10.72 -9.53
C TYR A 149 2.84 -12.03 -9.66
N LEU A 150 1.57 -12.05 -9.21
CA LEU A 150 0.65 -13.17 -9.33
C LEU A 150 -0.58 -12.73 -10.13
N PRO A 151 -0.73 -13.12 -11.41
CA PRO A 151 -1.88 -12.71 -12.21
C PRO A 151 -3.17 -13.36 -11.69
N ARG A 152 -4.23 -12.56 -11.64
CA ARG A 152 -5.58 -13.01 -11.28
C ARG A 152 -6.57 -12.49 -12.31
N SER A 153 -7.32 -13.40 -12.90
CA SER A 153 -8.27 -13.07 -13.99
C SER A 153 -9.44 -12.18 -13.55
N THR A 154 -9.69 -12.08 -12.26
CA THR A 154 -10.76 -11.27 -11.66
C THR A 154 -10.28 -10.00 -10.98
N GLU A 155 -8.97 -9.78 -10.86
CA GLU A 155 -8.39 -8.60 -10.23
C GLU A 155 -7.42 -7.86 -11.19
N ILE A 156 -7.78 -7.78 -12.48
CA ILE A 156 -6.90 -7.26 -13.55
C ILE A 156 -6.39 -5.85 -13.22
N ALA A 157 -7.29 -4.91 -12.89
CA ALA A 157 -6.92 -3.54 -12.58
C ALA A 157 -6.09 -3.44 -11.29
N TYR A 158 -6.46 -4.20 -10.26
CA TYR A 158 -5.69 -4.24 -9.01
C TYR A 158 -4.29 -4.81 -9.24
N CYS A 159 -4.16 -5.96 -9.89
CA CYS A 159 -2.87 -6.57 -10.24
C CYS A 159 -1.99 -5.60 -11.03
N THR A 160 -2.57 -4.94 -12.04
CA THR A 160 -1.85 -3.98 -12.88
C THR A 160 -1.34 -2.79 -12.07
N THR A 161 -2.18 -2.17 -11.22
CA THR A 161 -1.74 -1.04 -10.40
C THR A 161 -0.67 -1.44 -9.39
N LYS A 162 -0.78 -2.62 -8.76
CA LYS A 162 0.22 -3.10 -7.80
C LYS A 162 1.52 -3.56 -8.45
N ALA A 163 1.47 -4.11 -9.67
CA ALA A 163 2.66 -4.38 -10.50
C ALA A 163 3.37 -3.08 -10.90
N ALA A 164 2.60 -2.05 -11.28
CA ALA A 164 3.14 -0.73 -11.57
C ALA A 164 3.85 -0.11 -10.35
N VAL A 165 3.25 -0.18 -9.15
CA VAL A 165 3.87 0.29 -7.89
C VAL A 165 5.15 -0.46 -7.59
N LEU A 166 5.19 -1.79 -7.79
CA LEU A 166 6.40 -2.58 -7.58
C LEU A 166 7.52 -2.15 -8.54
N MET A 167 7.22 -2.01 -9.84
CA MET A 167 8.21 -1.59 -10.84
C MET A 167 8.65 -0.13 -10.62
N PHE A 168 7.70 0.78 -10.35
CA PHE A 168 7.99 2.17 -9.98
C PHE A 168 8.94 2.27 -8.80
N SER A 169 8.70 1.52 -7.73
CA SER A 169 9.56 1.50 -6.54
C SER A 169 10.98 1.01 -6.86
N ARG A 170 11.11 0.01 -7.72
CA ARG A 170 12.41 -0.52 -8.15
C ARG A 170 13.19 0.50 -8.99
N SER A 171 12.49 1.17 -9.92
CA SER A 171 13.07 2.22 -10.77
C SER A 171 13.48 3.43 -9.94
N LEU A 172 12.60 3.89 -9.02
CA LEU A 172 12.89 4.99 -8.12
C LEU A 172 14.09 4.69 -7.20
N ARG A 173 14.21 3.43 -6.72
CA ARG A 173 15.38 3.01 -5.94
C ARG A 173 16.67 3.06 -6.77
N ALA A 174 16.60 2.75 -8.06
CA ALA A 174 17.75 2.84 -8.95
C ALA A 174 18.15 4.30 -9.20
N ASP A 175 17.17 5.17 -9.44
CA ASP A 175 17.34 6.62 -9.62
C ASP A 175 17.96 7.26 -8.37
N TRP A 176 17.44 6.97 -7.18
CA TRP A 176 17.92 7.56 -5.92
C TRP A 176 19.08 6.82 -5.25
N ARG A 177 19.74 5.94 -5.98
CA ARG A 177 20.84 5.13 -5.45
C ARG A 177 21.97 5.96 -4.83
N THR A 178 22.24 7.12 -5.40
CA THR A 178 23.28 8.05 -4.96
C THR A 178 22.79 9.17 -4.06
N CYS A 179 21.46 9.35 -3.96
CA CYS A 179 20.84 10.43 -3.18
C CYS A 179 20.71 10.14 -1.68
N GLY A 180 21.22 9.02 -1.18
CA GLY A 180 21.17 8.71 0.25
C GLY A 180 19.77 8.28 0.77
N VAL A 181 18.77 8.17 -0.11
CA VAL A 181 17.39 7.78 0.22
C VAL A 181 17.15 6.31 -0.11
N GLY A 182 16.58 5.58 0.85
CA GLY A 182 16.12 4.22 0.64
C GLY A 182 14.72 4.18 0.00
N VAL A 183 14.47 3.19 -0.86
CA VAL A 183 13.13 2.91 -1.38
C VAL A 183 12.84 1.43 -1.20
N SER A 184 11.70 1.10 -0.60
CA SER A 184 11.23 -0.27 -0.36
C SER A 184 9.86 -0.50 -0.98
N ALA A 185 9.70 -1.58 -1.73
CA ALA A 185 8.39 -2.12 -2.06
C ALA A 185 8.03 -3.21 -1.04
N VAL A 186 6.88 -3.09 -0.39
CA VAL A 186 6.33 -4.14 0.47
C VAL A 186 5.17 -4.80 -0.28
N CYS A 187 5.24 -6.12 -0.43
CA CYS A 187 4.30 -6.91 -1.20
C CYS A 187 3.58 -7.92 -0.28
N PRO A 188 2.56 -7.49 0.48
CA PRO A 188 1.83 -8.37 1.38
C PRO A 188 1.10 -9.47 0.62
N GLY A 189 0.95 -10.65 1.26
CA GLY A 189 -0.01 -11.68 0.88
C GLY A 189 -1.42 -11.33 1.32
N PHE A 190 -2.18 -12.35 1.75
CA PHE A 190 -3.52 -12.13 2.29
C PHE A 190 -3.45 -11.54 3.70
N VAL A 191 -4.01 -10.34 3.88
CA VAL A 191 -4.04 -9.63 5.16
C VAL A 191 -5.49 -9.31 5.52
N ASN A 192 -5.86 -9.59 6.76
CA ASN A 192 -7.19 -9.27 7.29
C ASN A 192 -7.34 -7.75 7.46
N THR A 193 -7.96 -7.11 6.47
CA THR A 193 -8.15 -5.66 6.42
C THR A 193 -9.51 -5.32 5.82
N SER A 194 -9.92 -4.07 5.95
CA SER A 194 -11.14 -3.53 5.33
C SER A 194 -11.04 -3.29 3.81
N ILE A 195 -10.04 -3.83 3.12
CA ILE A 195 -9.84 -3.60 1.67
C ILE A 195 -11.01 -4.08 0.83
N LEU A 196 -11.71 -5.14 1.27
CA LEU A 196 -12.91 -5.63 0.58
C LEU A 196 -14.09 -4.68 0.77
N SER A 197 -14.34 -4.18 1.98
CA SER A 197 -15.47 -3.30 2.25
C SER A 197 -15.34 -1.91 1.63
N ARG A 198 -14.10 -1.50 1.27
CA ARG A 198 -13.79 -0.24 0.59
C ARG A 198 -13.48 -0.43 -0.90
N GLY A 199 -13.60 -1.66 -1.41
CA GLY A 199 -13.36 -2.01 -2.80
C GLY A 199 -14.60 -1.89 -3.69
N ARG A 200 -14.37 -1.93 -5.01
CA ARG A 200 -15.42 -2.07 -6.01
C ARG A 200 -15.44 -3.49 -6.55
N PHE A 201 -16.63 -4.05 -6.66
CA PHE A 201 -16.87 -5.40 -7.14
C PHE A 201 -17.87 -5.33 -8.28
N VAL A 202 -17.43 -5.62 -9.49
CA VAL A 202 -18.22 -5.45 -10.71
C VAL A 202 -18.43 -6.78 -11.41
N GLY A 203 -19.58 -6.89 -12.11
CA GLY A 203 -19.95 -8.06 -12.88
C GLY A 203 -20.75 -9.11 -12.11
N PRO A 204 -21.35 -10.07 -12.86
CA PRO A 204 -22.37 -11.00 -12.34
C PRO A 204 -21.83 -12.03 -11.33
N MET A 205 -20.51 -12.20 -11.23
CA MET A 205 -19.93 -13.12 -10.25
C MET A 205 -20.02 -12.61 -8.80
N TRP A 206 -20.25 -11.32 -8.59
CA TRP A 206 -20.29 -10.70 -7.28
C TRP A 206 -21.73 -10.58 -6.76
N SER A 207 -22.27 -11.70 -6.29
CA SER A 207 -23.53 -11.74 -5.54
C SER A 207 -23.26 -11.46 -4.04
N PRO A 208 -24.30 -11.10 -3.26
CA PRO A 208 -24.17 -10.97 -1.80
C PRO A 208 -23.62 -12.24 -1.12
N GLU A 209 -23.84 -13.41 -1.71
CA GLU A 209 -23.33 -14.68 -1.20
C GLU A 209 -21.82 -14.83 -1.47
N THR A 210 -21.36 -14.53 -2.70
CA THR A 210 -19.94 -14.58 -3.04
C THR A 210 -19.14 -13.51 -2.29
N MET A 211 -19.74 -12.35 -2.03
CA MET A 211 -19.13 -11.31 -1.20
C MET A 211 -18.90 -11.80 0.24
N ARG A 212 -19.94 -12.36 0.88
CA ARG A 212 -19.80 -12.93 2.23
C ARG A 212 -18.76 -14.06 2.30
N LEU A 213 -18.63 -14.85 1.24
CA LEU A 213 -17.61 -15.90 1.18
C LEU A 213 -16.21 -15.31 1.06
N ALA A 214 -16.03 -14.27 0.25
CA ALA A 214 -14.78 -13.54 0.13
C ALA A 214 -14.36 -12.90 1.46
N GLU A 215 -15.29 -12.22 2.16
CA GLU A 215 -15.06 -11.62 3.46
C GLU A 215 -14.59 -12.65 4.50
N ARG A 216 -15.28 -13.81 4.56
CA ARG A 216 -14.85 -14.92 5.43
C ARG A 216 -13.45 -15.41 5.08
N GLY A 217 -13.13 -15.55 3.79
CA GLY A 217 -11.79 -15.95 3.34
C GLY A 217 -10.71 -14.97 3.76
N PHE A 218 -10.99 -13.67 3.65
CA PHE A 218 -10.05 -12.61 4.08
C PHE A 218 -9.88 -12.58 5.61
N GLY A 219 -10.88 -12.99 6.38
CA GLY A 219 -10.79 -13.10 7.84
C GLY A 219 -9.71 -14.07 8.33
N PHE A 220 -9.29 -15.03 7.50
CA PHE A 220 -8.17 -15.93 7.78
C PHE A 220 -6.80 -15.39 7.33
N GLY A 221 -6.73 -14.16 6.78
CA GLY A 221 -5.49 -13.51 6.40
C GLY A 221 -4.59 -13.20 7.59
N HIS A 222 -3.34 -12.89 7.30
CA HIS A 222 -2.39 -12.42 8.32
C HIS A 222 -2.89 -11.16 9.02
N ALA A 223 -2.50 -10.98 10.28
CA ALA A 223 -2.74 -9.72 10.98
C ALA A 223 -1.97 -8.56 10.34
N PRO A 224 -2.54 -7.33 10.28
CA PRO A 224 -1.88 -6.16 9.71
C PRO A 224 -0.50 -5.86 10.32
N GLU A 225 -0.30 -6.22 11.57
CA GLU A 225 0.94 -6.05 12.34
C GLU A 225 2.12 -6.79 11.69
N VAL A 226 1.90 -7.94 11.06
CA VAL A 226 2.93 -8.68 10.31
C VAL A 226 3.50 -7.83 9.18
N VAL A 227 2.64 -7.04 8.53
CA VAL A 227 3.07 -6.12 7.46
C VAL A 227 3.75 -4.89 8.05
N ALA A 228 3.24 -4.35 9.15
CA ALA A 228 3.84 -3.22 9.85
C ALA A 228 5.27 -3.52 10.32
N ASP A 229 5.50 -4.70 10.90
CA ASP A 229 6.84 -5.16 11.28
C ASP A 229 7.76 -5.30 10.07
N ALA A 230 7.24 -5.79 8.95
CA ALA A 230 7.97 -5.89 7.70
C ALA A 230 8.35 -4.50 7.14
N VAL A 231 7.48 -3.49 7.28
CA VAL A 231 7.76 -2.09 6.92
C VAL A 231 8.91 -1.55 7.77
N VAL A 232 8.81 -1.64 9.10
CA VAL A 232 9.88 -1.18 10.01
C VAL A 232 11.20 -1.91 9.73
N HIS A 233 11.15 -3.22 9.49
CA HIS A 233 12.33 -3.99 9.10
C HIS A 233 12.92 -3.51 7.76
N ALA A 234 12.07 -3.25 6.75
CA ALA A 234 12.50 -2.77 5.43
C ALA A 234 13.25 -1.43 5.55
N ILE A 235 12.74 -0.51 6.36
CA ILE A 235 13.36 0.78 6.63
C ILE A 235 14.72 0.60 7.32
N ARG A 236 14.75 -0.13 8.44
CA ARG A 236 15.97 -0.33 9.25
C ARG A 236 17.09 -1.06 8.48
N ARG A 237 16.73 -1.95 7.56
CA ARG A 237 17.68 -2.77 6.78
C ARG A 237 17.85 -2.28 5.34
N ASN A 238 17.20 -1.20 4.96
CA ASN A 238 17.18 -0.67 3.60
C ASN A 238 16.92 -1.76 2.53
N ARG A 239 15.89 -2.58 2.75
CA ARG A 239 15.52 -3.66 1.84
C ARG A 239 14.80 -3.11 0.62
N ALA A 240 15.21 -3.53 -0.58
CA ALA A 240 14.56 -3.10 -1.82
C ALA A 240 13.12 -3.64 -1.95
N MET A 241 12.92 -4.88 -1.50
CA MET A 241 11.63 -5.55 -1.54
C MET A 241 11.48 -6.47 -0.33
N VAL A 242 10.28 -6.51 0.22
CA VAL A 242 9.87 -7.44 1.28
C VAL A 242 8.50 -8.02 0.94
N ALA A 243 8.37 -9.34 1.05
CA ALA A 243 7.11 -10.07 0.88
C ALA A 243 6.71 -10.69 2.24
N PRO A 244 5.93 -9.97 3.07
CA PRO A 244 5.40 -10.51 4.32
C PRO A 244 4.33 -11.56 4.03
N GLY A 245 4.35 -12.64 4.81
CA GLY A 245 3.55 -13.85 4.56
C GLY A 245 4.33 -14.92 3.80
N VAL A 246 4.05 -16.17 4.13
CA VAL A 246 4.74 -17.33 3.51
C VAL A 246 4.33 -17.46 2.05
N GLU A 247 3.04 -17.29 1.76
CA GLU A 247 2.45 -17.37 0.43
C GLU A 247 2.99 -16.28 -0.50
N ALA A 248 3.12 -15.03 -0.03
CA ALA A 248 3.69 -13.94 -0.81
C ALA A 248 5.16 -14.19 -1.14
N ARG A 249 5.92 -14.73 -0.17
CA ARG A 249 7.32 -15.05 -0.33
C ARG A 249 7.53 -16.22 -1.30
N LEU A 250 6.73 -17.28 -1.14
CA LEU A 250 6.77 -18.42 -2.06
C LEU A 250 6.38 -17.99 -3.49
N GLY A 251 5.29 -17.24 -3.63
CA GLY A 251 4.86 -16.69 -4.91
C GLY A 251 5.93 -15.85 -5.60
N TRP A 252 6.65 -15.03 -4.85
CA TRP A 252 7.78 -14.25 -5.39
C TRP A 252 8.91 -15.14 -5.94
N HIS A 253 9.30 -16.20 -5.20
CA HIS A 253 10.35 -17.10 -5.67
C HIS A 253 9.89 -17.91 -6.88
N LEU A 254 8.66 -18.42 -6.88
CA LEU A 254 8.10 -19.16 -8.00
C LEU A 254 7.98 -18.28 -9.26
N HIS A 255 7.53 -17.03 -9.11
CA HIS A 255 7.49 -16.08 -10.23
C HIS A 255 8.87 -15.86 -10.87
N ARG A 256 9.93 -15.87 -10.08
CA ARG A 256 11.29 -15.70 -10.60
C ARG A 256 11.88 -16.95 -11.27
N LEU A 257 11.49 -18.13 -10.82
CA LEU A 257 12.06 -19.41 -11.26
C LEU A 257 11.23 -20.07 -12.36
N ALA A 258 9.90 -19.94 -12.31
CA ALA A 258 8.97 -20.60 -13.20
C ALA A 258 7.74 -19.71 -13.50
N PRO A 259 7.90 -18.52 -14.11
CA PRO A 259 6.81 -17.58 -14.31
C PRO A 259 5.63 -18.17 -15.10
N LEU A 260 5.89 -18.88 -16.20
CA LEU A 260 4.84 -19.48 -17.02
C LEU A 260 4.03 -20.55 -16.29
N ALA A 261 4.67 -21.35 -15.44
CA ALA A 261 3.97 -22.34 -14.63
C ALA A 261 3.08 -21.67 -13.58
N LEU A 262 3.57 -20.59 -12.98
CA LEU A 262 2.80 -19.81 -12.00
C LEU A 262 1.61 -19.14 -12.67
N ASP A 263 1.79 -18.52 -13.85
CA ASP A 263 0.71 -17.88 -14.60
C ASP A 263 -0.38 -18.90 -15.00
N ALA A 264 0.00 -20.09 -15.43
CA ALA A 264 -0.94 -21.17 -15.73
C ALA A 264 -1.72 -21.64 -14.49
N LEU A 265 -1.11 -21.57 -13.31
CA LEU A 265 -1.74 -21.98 -12.04
C LEU A 265 -2.67 -20.90 -11.48
N THR A 266 -2.24 -19.64 -11.48
CA THR A 266 -2.93 -18.53 -10.82
C THR A 266 -3.86 -17.74 -11.74
N GLY A 267 -3.59 -17.73 -13.05
CA GLY A 267 -4.35 -17.01 -14.06
C GLY A 267 -5.63 -17.70 -14.54
N ARG A 268 -6.04 -18.81 -13.92
CA ARG A 268 -7.24 -19.55 -14.33
C ARG A 268 -8.49 -18.68 -14.21
N PRO A 269 -9.36 -18.70 -15.26
CA PRO A 269 -10.63 -17.99 -15.19
C PRO A 269 -11.54 -18.62 -14.12
N PRO A 270 -12.47 -17.84 -13.55
CA PRO A 270 -13.44 -18.38 -12.61
C PRO A 270 -14.32 -19.44 -13.30
N PRO A 271 -14.84 -20.43 -12.56
CA PRO A 271 -15.71 -21.47 -13.09
C PRO A 271 -16.91 -20.87 -13.83
N ARG A 272 -17.27 -21.45 -14.99
CA ARG A 272 -18.34 -20.94 -15.87
C ARG A 272 -19.70 -20.76 -15.18
N PHE A 273 -19.99 -21.52 -14.13
CA PHE A 273 -21.25 -21.39 -13.39
C PHE A 273 -21.36 -20.05 -12.62
N LEU A 274 -20.23 -19.47 -12.18
CA LEU A 274 -20.18 -18.15 -11.55
C LEU A 274 -20.39 -17.01 -12.56
N LEU A 275 -20.16 -17.28 -13.86
CA LEU A 275 -20.27 -16.29 -14.94
C LEU A 275 -21.68 -16.23 -15.55
N ARG A 276 -22.55 -17.21 -15.25
CA ARG A 276 -23.88 -17.36 -15.89
C ARG A 276 -25.06 -16.77 -15.10
N ARG A 277 -24.87 -16.30 -13.87
CA ARG A 277 -25.94 -15.71 -13.04
C ARG A 277 -26.07 -14.20 -13.30
N GLY A 278 -26.63 -13.84 -14.46
CA GLY A 278 -26.87 -12.43 -14.81
C GLY A 278 -27.72 -12.23 -16.07
N ALA A 279 -28.18 -13.31 -16.70
CA ALA A 279 -29.11 -13.26 -17.83
C ALA A 279 -30.51 -13.77 -17.40
N ARG A 280 -31.23 -12.95 -16.63
CA ARG A 280 -32.70 -12.93 -16.57
C ARG A 280 -33.14 -11.53 -16.21
#